data_9f6bd634ec25300806f27c2cc3ba3424
#
_entry.id   9f6bd634ec25300806f27c2cc3ba3424
#
_cell.length_a   1.000
_cell.length_b   1.000
_cell.length_c   1.000
_cell.angle_alpha   90.00
_cell.angle_beta   90.00
_cell.angle_gamma   90.00
#
_symmetry.space_group_name_H-M   'P 1'
#
loop_
_entity.id
_entity.type
_entity.pdbx_description
1 polymer ?
#
loop_
_entity_poly.entity_id
_entity_poly.type
_entity_poly.pdbx_seq_one_letter_code
_entity_poly.pdbx_strand_id
1 'polypeptide(L)'
;FKYGTRIIDLGTGGGFPGIPLAILFPNCQFLLVDSINKKLHVINAVVEELNLTNVTTKHARVEEMKDKCDFVVTRAVAKVDKLLPWSRKVLSSSQKNLYPNGLIALKGDLREELNLLPKFEYRETVQITKYFNEPYFEEKYLLYVQG
;
A
#
# COMPACT_ATOMS: atom_id res chain seq x y z
N PHE A 1 -8.29 -9.53 -2.19
CA PHE A 1 -7.78 -9.36 -3.58
C PHE A 1 -8.12 -10.58 -4.41
N LYS A 2 -8.62 -10.37 -5.62
CA LYS A 2 -8.86 -11.44 -6.59
C LYS A 2 -7.53 -11.90 -7.24
N TYR A 3 -7.56 -13.08 -7.86
CA TYR A 3 -6.45 -13.60 -8.65
C TYR A 3 -5.95 -12.58 -9.69
N GLY A 4 -4.65 -12.42 -9.78
CA GLY A 4 -4.02 -11.50 -10.73
C GLY A 4 -4.11 -10.02 -10.35
N THR A 5 -4.58 -9.67 -9.15
CA THR A 5 -4.55 -8.30 -8.66
C THR A 5 -3.09 -7.82 -8.53
N ARG A 6 -2.83 -6.63 -9.03
CA ARG A 6 -1.51 -5.98 -8.95
C ARG A 6 -1.52 -4.93 -7.86
N ILE A 7 -0.57 -5.02 -6.96
CA ILE A 7 -0.44 -4.13 -5.81
C ILE A 7 0.96 -3.49 -5.82
N ILE A 8 1.00 -2.18 -5.63
CA ILE A 8 2.25 -1.45 -5.39
C ILE A 8 2.33 -1.10 -3.91
N ASP A 9 3.41 -1.53 -3.25
CA ASP A 9 3.76 -1.05 -1.90
C ASP A 9 4.70 0.15 -2.02
N LEU A 10 4.15 1.32 -1.75
CA LEU A 10 4.83 2.59 -1.94
C LEU A 10 5.60 2.99 -0.68
N GLY A 11 6.91 3.17 -0.83
CA GLY A 11 7.81 3.44 0.29
C GLY A 11 7.89 2.22 1.22
N THR A 12 8.13 1.06 0.65
CA THR A 12 8.04 -0.23 1.33
C THR A 12 8.99 -0.39 2.54
N GLY A 13 10.09 0.36 2.57
CA GLY A 13 11.06 0.31 3.65
C GLY A 13 11.64 -1.11 3.84
N GLY A 14 11.33 -1.73 4.97
CA GLY A 14 11.72 -3.12 5.27
C GLY A 14 10.86 -4.19 4.61
N GLY A 15 9.99 -3.84 3.65
CA GLY A 15 9.10 -4.77 2.97
C GLY A 15 7.69 -4.85 3.57
N PHE A 16 7.28 -3.85 4.32
CA PHE A 16 5.97 -3.81 5.00
C PHE A 16 5.08 -2.68 4.48
N PRO A 17 3.81 -2.99 4.13
CA PRO A 17 3.11 -4.27 4.30
C PRO A 17 3.27 -5.29 3.14
N GLY A 18 4.07 -4.98 2.13
CA GLY A 18 4.15 -5.74 0.87
C GLY A 18 4.50 -7.21 1.03
N ILE A 19 5.57 -7.55 1.77
CA ILE A 19 6.00 -8.96 1.95
C ILE A 19 4.95 -9.79 2.68
N PRO A 20 4.41 -9.39 3.84
CA PRO A 20 3.32 -10.13 4.48
C PRO A 20 2.10 -10.34 3.58
N LEU A 21 1.71 -9.31 2.83
CA LEU A 21 0.59 -9.41 1.89
C LEU A 21 0.90 -10.38 0.75
N ALA A 22 2.12 -10.38 0.23
CA ALA A 22 2.52 -11.31 -0.83
C ALA A 22 2.47 -12.77 -0.37
N ILE A 23 2.81 -13.04 0.88
CA ILE A 23 2.70 -14.37 1.48
C ILE A 23 1.22 -14.80 1.59
N LEU A 24 0.35 -13.90 2.05
CA LEU A 24 -1.08 -14.16 2.23
C LEU A 24 -1.85 -14.25 0.89
N PHE A 25 -1.38 -13.55 -0.14
CA PHE A 25 -2.02 -13.50 -1.46
C PHE A 25 -1.07 -13.97 -2.56
N PRO A 26 -0.74 -15.27 -2.60
CA PRO A 26 0.26 -15.81 -3.53
C PRO A 26 -0.13 -15.68 -5.01
N ASN A 27 -1.42 -15.48 -5.29
CA ASN A 27 -1.96 -15.32 -6.65
C ASN A 27 -2.05 -13.85 -7.10
N CYS A 28 -1.57 -12.92 -6.28
CA CYS A 28 -1.47 -11.49 -6.62
C CYS A 28 -0.01 -11.11 -6.88
N GLN A 29 0.19 -10.02 -7.61
CA GLN A 29 1.52 -9.50 -7.97
C GLN A 29 1.83 -8.26 -7.15
N PHE A 30 2.99 -8.24 -6.51
CA PHE A 30 3.44 -7.15 -5.65
C PHE A 30 4.69 -6.50 -6.22
N LEU A 31 4.63 -5.19 -6.40
CA LEU A 31 5.78 -4.34 -6.72
C LEU A 31 6.11 -3.48 -5.50
N LEU A 32 7.25 -3.75 -4.88
CA LEU A 32 7.73 -3.03 -3.71
C LEU A 32 8.67 -1.92 -4.15
N VAL A 33 8.30 -0.67 -3.85
CA VAL A 33 9.00 0.52 -4.32
C VAL A 33 9.59 1.29 -3.15
N ASP A 34 10.85 1.67 -3.29
CA ASP A 34 11.50 2.60 -2.36
C ASP A 34 12.49 3.51 -3.11
N SER A 35 12.67 4.71 -2.62
CA SER A 35 13.67 5.65 -3.14
C SER A 35 15.08 5.38 -2.62
N ILE A 36 15.22 4.48 -1.66
CA ILE A 36 16.51 4.09 -1.05
C ILE A 36 16.89 2.70 -1.50
N ASN A 37 17.85 2.59 -2.40
CA ASN A 37 18.26 1.33 -3.01
C ASN A 37 18.77 0.30 -1.98
N LYS A 38 19.48 0.74 -0.95
CA LYS A 38 20.00 -0.12 0.11
C LYS A 38 18.89 -0.94 0.80
N LYS A 39 17.71 -0.36 1.00
CA LYS A 39 16.55 -1.07 1.58
C LYS A 39 16.05 -2.19 0.67
N LEU A 40 16.06 -1.97 -0.64
CA LEU A 40 15.64 -2.96 -1.63
C LEU A 40 16.58 -4.18 -1.69
N HIS A 41 17.86 -4.01 -1.44
CA HIS A 41 18.80 -5.15 -1.33
C HIS A 41 18.40 -6.10 -0.20
N VAL A 42 18.01 -5.57 0.95
CA VAL A 42 17.52 -6.38 2.08
C VAL A 42 16.22 -7.10 1.71
N ILE A 43 15.29 -6.39 1.08
CA ILE A 43 14.02 -6.98 0.63
C ILE A 43 14.25 -8.12 -0.36
N ASN A 44 15.13 -7.92 -1.34
CA ASN A 44 15.44 -8.95 -2.34
C ASN A 44 16.04 -10.21 -1.70
N ALA A 45 16.90 -10.04 -0.68
CA ALA A 45 17.42 -11.16 0.08
C ALA A 45 16.32 -11.95 0.82
N VAL A 46 15.37 -11.23 1.44
CA VAL A 46 14.21 -11.85 2.11
C VAL A 46 13.29 -12.57 1.12
N VAL A 47 13.01 -11.94 -0.03
CA VAL A 47 12.19 -12.52 -1.10
C VAL A 47 12.81 -13.82 -1.62
N GLU A 48 14.12 -13.85 -1.83
CA GLU A 48 14.86 -15.03 -2.25
C GLU A 48 14.81 -16.13 -1.19
N GLU A 49 15.10 -15.79 0.08
CA GLU A 49 15.09 -16.75 1.19
C GLU A 49 13.70 -17.38 1.40
N LEU A 50 12.64 -16.61 1.23
CA LEU A 50 11.27 -17.09 1.35
C LEU A 50 10.71 -17.72 0.06
N ASN A 51 11.50 -17.76 -1.02
CA ASN A 51 11.08 -18.25 -2.33
C ASN A 51 9.76 -17.58 -2.84
N LEU A 52 9.61 -16.27 -2.63
CA LEU A 52 8.45 -15.54 -3.11
C LEU A 52 8.57 -15.25 -4.60
N THR A 53 7.66 -15.80 -5.39
CA THR A 53 7.65 -15.66 -6.86
C THR A 53 6.79 -14.51 -7.36
N ASN A 54 6.00 -13.90 -6.47
CA ASN A 54 5.01 -12.85 -6.77
C ASN A 54 5.45 -11.47 -6.31
N VAL A 55 6.70 -11.29 -5.95
CA VAL A 55 7.28 -10.01 -5.49
C VAL A 55 8.38 -9.57 -6.43
N THR A 56 8.33 -8.32 -6.86
CA THR A 56 9.42 -7.62 -7.52
C THR A 56 9.71 -6.31 -6.79
N THR A 57 10.91 -5.78 -6.92
CA THR A 57 11.30 -4.53 -6.30
C THR A 57 11.67 -3.50 -7.35
N LYS A 58 11.50 -2.22 -7.03
CA LYS A 58 11.87 -1.11 -7.91
C LYS A 58 12.45 0.06 -7.13
N HIS A 59 13.65 0.46 -7.50
CA HIS A 59 14.27 1.69 -7.01
C HIS A 59 13.74 2.86 -7.84
N ALA A 60 12.77 3.57 -7.32
CA ALA A 60 12.16 4.71 -7.99
C ALA A 60 11.49 5.66 -7.01
N ARG A 61 11.25 6.87 -7.46
CA ARG A 61 10.27 7.78 -6.87
C ARG A 61 8.94 7.61 -7.60
N VAL A 62 7.85 7.73 -6.87
CA VAL A 62 6.50 7.53 -7.45
C VAL A 62 6.21 8.48 -8.62
N GLU A 63 6.77 9.68 -8.58
CA GLU A 63 6.60 10.69 -9.64
C GLU A 63 7.13 10.22 -10.99
N GLU A 64 8.11 9.31 -10.98
CA GLU A 64 8.80 8.78 -12.17
C GLU A 64 8.17 7.48 -12.68
N MET A 65 7.24 6.89 -11.91
CA MET A 65 6.67 5.59 -12.22
C MET A 65 5.66 5.64 -13.37
N LYS A 66 5.73 4.62 -14.22
CA LYS A 66 4.76 4.35 -15.30
C LYS A 66 3.97 3.06 -15.07
N ASP A 67 4.35 2.32 -14.05
CA ASP A 67 3.69 1.07 -13.68
C ASP A 67 2.23 1.30 -13.33
N LYS A 68 1.38 0.30 -13.59
CA LYS A 68 -0.04 0.35 -13.26
C LYS A 68 -0.42 -0.78 -12.32
N CYS A 69 -1.27 -0.47 -11.34
CA CYS A 69 -1.74 -1.40 -10.34
C CYS A 69 -3.23 -1.22 -10.06
N ASP A 70 -3.79 -2.19 -9.35
CA ASP A 70 -5.17 -2.13 -8.88
C ASP A 70 -5.26 -1.45 -7.51
N PHE A 71 -4.27 -1.69 -6.65
CA PHE A 71 -4.19 -1.02 -5.34
C PHE A 71 -2.78 -0.50 -5.05
N VAL A 72 -2.74 0.64 -4.39
CA VAL A 72 -1.53 1.13 -3.72
C VAL A 72 -1.69 0.85 -2.23
N VAL A 73 -0.71 0.17 -1.66
CA VAL A 73 -0.61 0.00 -0.20
C VAL A 73 0.57 0.81 0.33
N THR A 74 0.46 1.32 1.53
CA THR A 74 1.54 2.10 2.13
C THR A 74 1.45 2.15 3.65
N ARG A 75 2.58 2.42 4.28
CA ARG A 75 2.69 2.63 5.73
C ARG A 75 3.66 3.78 6.01
N ALA A 76 3.17 4.80 6.72
CA ALA A 76 3.98 5.89 7.27
C ALA A 76 4.91 6.64 6.29
N VAL A 77 4.49 6.81 5.01
CA VAL A 77 5.32 7.47 3.98
C VAL A 77 5.06 8.97 3.93
N ALA A 78 3.80 9.38 3.83
CA ALA A 78 3.39 10.77 3.69
C ALA A 78 1.95 10.96 4.16
N LYS A 79 1.50 12.22 4.24
CA LYS A 79 0.10 12.53 4.49
C LYS A 79 -0.76 12.18 3.28
N VAL A 80 -2.05 11.94 3.52
CA VAL A 80 -3.00 11.46 2.51
C VAL A 80 -3.20 12.43 1.35
N ASP A 81 -3.07 13.72 1.57
CA ASP A 81 -3.14 14.76 0.53
C ASP A 81 -2.03 14.63 -0.53
N LYS A 82 -0.88 14.09 -0.16
CA LYS A 82 0.21 13.75 -1.08
C LYS A 82 0.08 12.33 -1.63
N LEU A 83 -0.30 11.38 -0.78
CA LEU A 83 -0.42 9.96 -1.17
C LEU A 83 -1.48 9.74 -2.24
N LEU A 84 -2.62 10.43 -2.14
CA LEU A 84 -3.72 10.22 -3.07
C LEU A 84 -3.39 10.63 -4.52
N PRO A 85 -2.82 11.80 -4.81
CA PRO A 85 -2.37 12.13 -6.16
C PRO A 85 -1.31 11.16 -6.70
N TRP A 86 -0.36 10.75 -5.86
CA TRP A 86 0.65 9.77 -6.25
C TRP A 86 0.04 8.42 -6.60
N SER A 87 -0.92 7.96 -5.78
CA SER A 87 -1.62 6.70 -6.02
C SER A 87 -2.41 6.75 -7.33
N ARG A 88 -3.16 7.82 -7.57
CA ARG A 88 -3.94 7.99 -8.80
C ARG A 88 -3.11 7.93 -10.07
N LYS A 89 -1.88 8.38 -10.02
CA LYS A 89 -0.95 8.30 -11.15
C LYS A 89 -0.67 6.86 -11.57
N VAL A 90 -0.60 5.94 -10.63
CA VAL A 90 -0.26 4.53 -10.86
C VAL A 90 -1.47 3.60 -10.84
N LEU A 91 -2.65 4.07 -10.43
CA LEU A 91 -3.85 3.25 -10.46
C LEU A 91 -4.33 2.99 -11.89
N SER A 92 -4.77 1.76 -12.13
CA SER A 92 -5.40 1.34 -13.37
C SER A 92 -6.86 1.79 -13.44
N SER A 93 -7.36 2.09 -14.62
CA SER A 93 -8.79 2.33 -14.85
C SER A 93 -9.62 1.04 -14.89
N SER A 94 -8.98 -0.10 -15.12
CA SER A 94 -9.63 -1.41 -15.17
C SER A 94 -9.92 -1.91 -13.75
N GLN A 95 -11.17 -2.22 -13.48
CA GLN A 95 -11.64 -2.68 -12.18
C GLN A 95 -11.82 -4.21 -12.17
N LYS A 96 -11.16 -4.91 -11.26
CA LYS A 96 -11.19 -6.38 -11.15
C LYS A 96 -11.78 -6.86 -9.83
N ASN A 97 -11.59 -6.08 -8.79
CA ASN A 97 -11.93 -6.45 -7.42
C ASN A 97 -13.33 -5.97 -7.04
N LEU A 98 -13.85 -6.48 -5.94
CA LEU A 98 -15.11 -6.02 -5.36
C LEU A 98 -15.03 -4.55 -4.93
N TYR A 99 -13.92 -4.19 -4.29
CA TYR A 99 -13.60 -2.79 -4.01
C TYR A 99 -13.02 -2.13 -5.26
N PRO A 100 -13.42 -0.90 -5.58
CA PRO A 100 -12.78 -0.12 -6.63
C PRO A 100 -11.27 0.04 -6.37
N ASN A 101 -10.52 0.21 -7.44
CA ASN A 101 -9.09 0.46 -7.32
C ASN A 101 -8.83 1.70 -6.45
N GLY A 102 -7.82 1.65 -5.60
CA GLY A 102 -7.60 2.74 -4.66
C GLY A 102 -6.36 2.61 -3.80
N LEU A 103 -6.25 3.54 -2.88
CA LEU A 103 -5.20 3.62 -1.87
C LEU A 103 -5.65 2.93 -0.58
N ILE A 104 -4.78 2.07 -0.05
CA ILE A 104 -4.92 1.47 1.28
C ILE A 104 -3.72 1.89 2.12
N ALA A 105 -3.95 2.68 3.16
CA ALA A 105 -2.89 3.21 3.99
C ALA A 105 -3.05 2.78 5.45
N LEU A 106 -1.95 2.32 6.04
CA LEU A 106 -1.86 2.11 7.48
C LEU A 106 -1.41 3.43 8.14
N LYS A 107 -2.23 3.95 9.01
CA LYS A 107 -2.10 5.29 9.60
C LYS A 107 -2.20 5.28 11.12
N GLY A 108 -1.61 6.30 11.74
CA GLY A 108 -1.87 6.67 13.13
C GLY A 108 -3.15 7.49 13.26
N ASP A 109 -3.11 8.58 14.04
CA ASP A 109 -4.27 9.47 14.19
C ASP A 109 -4.72 10.02 12.82
N LEU A 110 -6.00 9.78 12.47
CA LEU A 110 -6.59 10.17 11.19
C LEU A 110 -7.30 11.52 11.23
N ARG A 111 -7.49 12.14 12.39
CA ARG A 111 -8.33 13.35 12.53
C ARG A 111 -7.87 14.49 11.62
N GLU A 112 -6.58 14.79 11.63
CA GLU A 112 -6.02 15.81 10.74
C GLU A 112 -6.03 15.37 9.27
N GLU A 113 -5.66 14.12 9.01
CA GLU A 113 -5.52 13.60 7.64
C GLU A 113 -6.86 13.52 6.90
N LEU A 114 -7.94 13.15 7.58
CA LEU A 114 -9.28 13.11 6.97
C LEU A 114 -9.77 14.50 6.57
N ASN A 115 -9.36 15.55 7.29
CA ASN A 115 -9.67 16.93 6.94
C ASN A 115 -8.93 17.42 5.67
N LEU A 116 -7.84 16.77 5.30
CA LEU A 116 -7.08 17.06 4.07
C LEU A 116 -7.74 16.47 2.81
N LEU A 117 -8.66 15.50 2.98
CA LEU A 117 -9.38 14.90 1.87
C LEU A 117 -10.62 15.74 1.52
N PRO A 118 -10.89 15.98 0.23
CA PRO A 118 -12.15 16.56 -0.21
C PRO A 118 -13.35 15.76 0.31
N LYS A 119 -14.45 16.44 0.65
CA LYS A 119 -15.64 15.79 1.23
C LYS A 119 -16.30 14.78 0.28
N PHE A 120 -16.13 14.94 -1.03
CA PHE A 120 -16.69 14.05 -2.05
C PHE A 120 -15.86 12.78 -2.30
N GLU A 121 -14.66 12.70 -1.74
CA GLU A 121 -13.83 11.51 -1.89
C GLU A 121 -14.40 10.33 -1.09
N TYR A 122 -14.70 9.22 -1.78
CA TYR A 122 -15.13 8.01 -1.10
C TYR A 122 -13.98 7.41 -0.29
N ARG A 123 -14.23 7.21 0.99
CA ARG A 123 -13.24 6.68 1.93
C ARG A 123 -13.89 5.81 2.99
N GLU A 124 -13.15 4.82 3.44
CA GLU A 124 -13.50 3.98 4.58
C GLU A 124 -12.34 3.96 5.57
N THR A 125 -12.65 3.90 6.85
CA THR A 125 -11.68 3.76 7.92
C THR A 125 -11.99 2.55 8.77
N VAL A 126 -10.97 1.79 9.13
CA VAL A 126 -11.09 0.67 10.05
C VAL A 126 -10.11 0.88 11.21
N GLN A 127 -10.62 0.93 12.42
CA GLN A 127 -9.77 0.97 13.60
C GLN A 127 -9.17 -0.41 13.85
N ILE A 128 -7.86 -0.48 14.04
CA ILE A 128 -7.14 -1.76 14.17
C ILE A 128 -7.50 -2.50 15.45
N THR A 129 -7.89 -1.79 16.52
CA THR A 129 -8.36 -2.38 17.77
C THR A 129 -9.60 -3.28 17.59
N LYS A 130 -10.31 -3.19 16.47
CA LYS A 130 -11.37 -4.12 16.11
C LYS A 130 -10.86 -5.58 16.00
N TYR A 131 -9.57 -5.75 15.72
CA TYR A 131 -8.93 -7.05 15.48
C TYR A 131 -7.84 -7.40 16.49
N PHE A 132 -7.22 -6.40 17.12
CA PHE A 132 -6.09 -6.56 18.03
C PHE A 132 -6.30 -5.72 19.27
N ASN A 133 -6.17 -6.32 20.46
CA ASN A 133 -6.47 -5.71 21.75
C ASN A 133 -5.27 -5.01 22.42
N GLU A 134 -4.08 -5.12 21.81
CA GLU A 134 -2.88 -4.52 22.39
C GLU A 134 -2.96 -2.99 22.37
N PRO A 135 -2.54 -2.30 23.47
CA PRO A 135 -2.59 -0.84 23.57
C PRO A 135 -1.90 -0.09 22.41
N TYR A 136 -0.89 -0.72 21.80
CA TYR A 136 -0.20 -0.18 20.62
C TYR A 136 -1.15 0.18 19.48
N PHE A 137 -2.28 -0.53 19.34
CA PHE A 137 -3.22 -0.35 18.22
C PHE A 137 -4.34 0.65 18.51
N GLU A 138 -4.40 1.28 19.70
CA GLU A 138 -5.49 2.19 20.07
C GLU A 138 -5.65 3.37 19.10
N GLU A 139 -4.54 3.90 18.58
CA GLU A 139 -4.51 4.98 17.59
C GLU A 139 -3.99 4.51 16.22
N LYS A 140 -4.33 3.29 15.81
CA LYS A 140 -3.94 2.75 14.51
C LYS A 140 -5.17 2.45 13.67
N TYR A 141 -5.09 2.89 12.41
CA TYR A 141 -6.20 2.80 11.46
C TYR A 141 -5.72 2.28 10.11
N LEU A 142 -6.63 1.57 9.44
CA LEU A 142 -6.53 1.34 8.01
C LEU A 142 -7.46 2.36 7.33
N LEU A 143 -6.90 3.11 6.40
CA LEU A 143 -7.63 4.06 5.56
C LEU A 143 -7.68 3.52 4.13
N TYR A 144 -8.87 3.37 3.59
CA TYR A 144 -9.08 3.15 2.16
C TYR A 144 -9.64 4.42 1.52
N VAL A 145 -9.09 4.82 0.38
CA VAL A 145 -9.59 5.91 -0.45
C VAL A 145 -9.70 5.41 -1.88
N GLN A 146 -10.88 5.57 -2.48
CA GLN A 146 -11.10 5.24 -3.89
C GLN A 146 -10.25 6.13 -4.79
N GLY A 147 -9.64 5.53 -5.83
CA GLY A 147 -8.79 6.22 -6.78
C GLY A 147 -9.52 7.04 -7.83
#